data_25f43e59636e079b9d96d3c2e997bdad
#
_entry.id   25f43e59636e079b9d96d3c2e997bdad
#
_cell.length_a   1.000
_cell.length_b   1.000
_cell.length_c   1.000
_cell.angle_alpha   90.00
_cell.angle_beta   90.00
_cell.angle_gamma   90.00
#
_symmetry.space_group_name_H-M   'P 1'
#
loop_
_entity.id
_entity.type
_entity.pdbx_description
1 polymer ?
#
loop_
_entity_poly.entity_id
_entity_poly.type
_entity_poly.pdbx_seq_one_letter_code
_entity_poly.pdbx_strand_id
1 'polypeptide(L)'
;PIPVIYQSGYLTIKGYDERFGIYRLGFPNREVEEGFVKFLLPFYANTNAVESSFEIQKFVREIEAGDYDSFFRRLQSFFADTPYELIRDLELHYQNVLFIVFKLIGFYVKAEYHTSEGRIDLVLQTDKFVYIMEFKLDGTAEEALLQINEKHYAQPFELSLIHI
;
A
#
# COMPACT_ATOMS: atom_id res chain seq x y z
N PRO A 1 3.07 -17.93 12.12
CA PRO A 1 4.09 -17.08 11.45
C PRO A 1 4.61 -15.96 12.35
N ILE A 2 3.76 -15.22 13.09
CA ILE A 2 4.18 -14.06 13.92
C ILE A 2 5.30 -14.39 14.92
N PRO A 3 5.24 -15.50 15.71
CA PRO A 3 6.33 -15.83 16.62
C PRO A 3 7.68 -16.03 15.91
N VAL A 4 7.69 -16.62 14.72
CA VAL A 4 8.91 -16.84 13.93
C VAL A 4 9.50 -15.52 13.46
N ILE A 5 8.66 -14.60 12.96
CA ILE A 5 9.08 -13.27 12.49
C ILE A 5 9.63 -12.43 13.67
N TYR A 6 9.04 -12.56 14.85
CA TYR A 6 9.53 -11.92 16.06
C TYR A 6 10.89 -12.51 16.51
N GLN A 7 11.02 -13.85 16.55
CA GLN A 7 12.25 -14.53 16.95
C GLN A 7 13.42 -14.29 15.98
N SER A 8 13.13 -14.08 14.70
CA SER A 8 14.13 -13.72 13.68
C SER A 8 14.54 -12.25 13.69
N GLY A 9 13.98 -11.44 14.60
CA GLY A 9 14.38 -10.04 14.78
C GLY A 9 13.71 -9.05 13.83
N TYR A 10 12.82 -9.51 12.95
CA TYR A 10 12.06 -8.59 12.06
C TYR A 10 10.99 -7.79 12.82
N LEU A 11 10.49 -8.31 13.95
CA LEU A 11 9.53 -7.59 14.80
C LEU A 11 10.12 -7.37 16.19
N THR A 12 9.70 -6.28 16.82
CA THR A 12 9.99 -5.95 18.22
C THR A 12 8.73 -5.51 18.94
N ILE A 13 8.75 -5.56 20.27
CA ILE A 13 7.66 -5.07 21.10
C ILE A 13 7.70 -3.54 21.10
N LYS A 14 6.63 -2.91 20.60
CA LYS A 14 6.44 -1.45 20.59
C LYS A 14 5.58 -0.95 21.76
N GLY A 15 4.90 -1.85 22.43
CA GLY A 15 4.08 -1.52 23.60
C GLY A 15 3.40 -2.76 24.17
N TYR A 16 2.92 -2.62 25.39
CA TYR A 16 2.15 -3.62 26.10
C TYR A 16 0.90 -2.96 26.70
N ASP A 17 -0.26 -3.53 26.46
CA ASP A 17 -1.49 -3.12 27.08
C ASP A 17 -1.78 -4.04 28.27
N GLU A 18 -1.57 -3.51 29.48
CA GLU A 18 -1.74 -4.24 30.74
C GLU A 18 -3.19 -4.68 30.97
N ARG A 19 -4.15 -3.86 30.51
CA ARG A 19 -5.58 -4.13 30.73
C ARG A 19 -6.05 -5.37 29.98
N PHE A 20 -5.49 -5.61 28.79
CA PHE A 20 -5.90 -6.72 27.91
C PHE A 20 -4.82 -7.79 27.79
N GLY A 21 -3.63 -7.59 28.36
CA GLY A 21 -2.51 -8.52 28.24
C GLY A 21 -1.98 -8.65 26.80
N ILE A 22 -2.10 -7.58 25.98
CA ILE A 22 -1.80 -7.59 24.56
C ILE A 22 -0.47 -6.88 24.27
N TYR A 23 0.42 -7.54 23.55
CA TYR A 23 1.64 -6.93 23.02
C TYR A 23 1.39 -6.32 21.65
N ARG A 24 1.79 -5.06 21.48
CA ARG A 24 1.85 -4.41 20.17
C ARG A 24 3.23 -4.63 19.57
N LEU A 25 3.28 -5.29 18.42
CA LEU A 25 4.50 -5.55 17.68
C LEU A 25 4.66 -4.57 16.51
N GLY A 26 5.89 -4.34 16.08
CA GLY A 26 6.23 -3.55 14.91
C GLY A 26 7.68 -3.74 14.50
N PHE A 27 8.08 -3.20 13.36
CA PHE A 27 9.48 -3.25 12.92
C PHE A 27 10.38 -2.44 13.88
N PRO A 28 11.60 -2.91 14.17
CA PRO A 28 12.53 -2.21 15.08
C PRO A 28 12.87 -0.81 14.58
N ASN A 29 13.16 -0.70 13.28
CA ASN A 29 13.50 0.53 12.60
C ASN A 29 13.10 0.45 11.11
N ARG A 30 13.27 1.57 10.39
CA ARG A 30 12.93 1.71 8.98
C ARG A 30 13.75 0.77 8.08
N GLU A 31 15.03 0.58 8.39
CA GLU A 31 15.92 -0.28 7.59
C GLU A 31 15.44 -1.74 7.57
N VAL A 32 15.02 -2.26 8.73
CA VAL A 32 14.44 -3.61 8.84
C VAL A 32 13.10 -3.70 8.13
N GLU A 33 12.25 -2.67 8.25
CA GLU A 33 10.98 -2.59 7.51
C GLU A 33 11.21 -2.64 6.01
N GLU A 34 12.07 -1.77 5.48
CA GLU A 34 12.42 -1.71 4.05
C GLU A 34 13.04 -3.02 3.54
N GLY A 35 13.95 -3.63 4.32
CA GLY A 35 14.56 -4.90 3.98
C GLY A 35 13.55 -6.04 3.90
N PHE A 36 12.62 -6.09 4.85
CA PHE A 36 11.55 -7.09 4.87
C PHE A 36 10.59 -6.92 3.69
N VAL A 37 10.21 -5.70 3.38
CA VAL A 37 9.32 -5.37 2.26
C VAL A 37 10.00 -5.69 0.91
N LYS A 38 11.29 -5.36 0.74
CA LYS A 38 12.09 -5.76 -0.44
C LYS A 38 12.16 -7.28 -0.61
N PHE A 39 12.26 -8.01 0.49
CA PHE A 39 12.25 -9.47 0.46
C PHE A 39 10.89 -10.02 0.01
N LEU A 40 9.79 -9.37 0.37
CA LEU A 40 8.44 -9.82 -0.01
C LEU A 40 8.09 -9.54 -1.48
N LEU A 41 8.61 -8.46 -2.06
CA LEU A 41 8.23 -8.01 -3.40
C LEU A 41 8.31 -9.12 -4.49
N PRO A 42 9.37 -9.96 -4.59
CA PRO A 42 9.45 -11.03 -5.59
C PRO A 42 8.39 -12.12 -5.46
N PHE A 43 7.75 -12.25 -4.30
CA PHE A 43 6.66 -13.22 -4.10
C PHE A 43 5.31 -12.72 -4.63
N TYR A 44 5.19 -11.41 -4.85
CA TYR A 44 3.97 -10.77 -5.31
C TYR A 44 4.09 -10.25 -6.75
N ALA A 45 5.32 -10.00 -7.21
CA ALA A 45 5.59 -9.48 -8.54
C ALA A 45 6.77 -10.25 -9.15
N ASN A 46 6.64 -10.66 -10.40
CA ASN A 46 7.67 -11.42 -11.12
C ASN A 46 8.79 -10.48 -11.60
N THR A 47 9.49 -9.83 -10.66
CA THR A 47 10.55 -8.85 -10.96
C THR A 47 11.89 -9.26 -10.36
N ASN A 48 12.97 -8.99 -11.10
CA ASN A 48 14.32 -9.11 -10.58
C ASN A 48 14.66 -7.91 -9.68
N ALA A 49 15.42 -8.14 -8.60
CA ALA A 49 15.71 -7.14 -7.59
C ALA A 49 16.43 -5.87 -8.12
N VAL A 50 17.14 -5.96 -9.24
CA VAL A 50 17.84 -4.83 -9.87
C VAL A 50 16.88 -3.97 -10.70
N GLU A 51 15.99 -4.61 -11.45
CA GLU A 51 14.96 -3.93 -12.26
C GLU A 51 13.93 -3.25 -11.36
N SER A 52 13.58 -3.88 -10.24
CA SER A 52 12.63 -3.30 -9.28
C SER A 52 13.10 -1.97 -8.70
N SER A 53 14.39 -1.77 -8.44
CA SER A 53 14.90 -0.49 -7.91
C SER A 53 14.77 0.67 -8.90
N PHE A 54 14.94 0.41 -10.20
CA PHE A 54 14.80 1.42 -11.25
C PHE A 54 13.34 1.75 -11.53
N GLU A 55 12.48 0.75 -11.57
CA GLU A 55 11.03 0.95 -11.72
C GLU A 55 10.43 1.70 -10.52
N ILE A 56 10.88 1.39 -9.31
CA ILE A 56 10.49 2.12 -8.08
C ILE A 56 10.79 3.62 -8.22
N GLN A 57 11.98 4.02 -8.72
CA GLN A 57 12.30 5.44 -8.90
C GLN A 57 11.38 6.15 -9.88
N LYS A 58 10.94 5.46 -10.94
CA LYS A 58 9.98 6.02 -11.89
C LYS A 58 8.60 6.19 -11.24
N PHE A 59 8.11 5.20 -10.51
CA PHE A 59 6.86 5.30 -9.75
C PHE A 59 6.87 6.50 -8.78
N VAL A 60 8.00 6.73 -8.07
CA VAL A 60 8.16 7.91 -7.19
C VAL A 60 7.92 9.20 -7.95
N ARG A 61 8.65 9.38 -9.06
CA ARG A 61 8.60 10.63 -9.84
C ARG A 61 7.21 10.90 -10.41
N GLU A 62 6.54 9.86 -10.91
CA GLU A 62 5.20 9.95 -11.47
C GLU A 62 4.18 10.36 -10.41
N ILE A 63 4.20 9.71 -9.24
CA ILE A 63 3.31 10.02 -8.12
C ILE A 63 3.57 11.43 -7.54
N GLU A 64 4.83 11.81 -7.34
CA GLU A 64 5.19 13.15 -6.82
C GLU A 64 4.86 14.27 -7.82
N ALA A 65 4.89 13.97 -9.11
CA ALA A 65 4.51 14.90 -10.17
C ALA A 65 2.98 14.98 -10.39
N GLY A 66 2.20 14.04 -9.83
CA GLY A 66 0.78 13.90 -10.14
C GLY A 66 0.50 13.32 -11.53
N ASP A 67 1.50 12.67 -12.15
CA ASP A 67 1.38 12.02 -13.46
C ASP A 67 0.80 10.60 -13.28
N TYR A 68 -0.49 10.55 -12.95
CA TYR A 68 -1.20 9.30 -12.71
C TYR A 68 -1.34 8.46 -14.00
N ASP A 69 -1.39 9.05 -15.19
CA ASP A 69 -1.49 8.30 -16.44
C ASP A 69 -0.24 7.47 -16.70
N SER A 70 0.96 8.05 -16.53
CA SER A 70 2.22 7.31 -16.65
C SER A 70 2.35 6.26 -15.55
N PHE A 71 1.96 6.60 -14.33
CA PHE A 71 1.94 5.68 -13.19
C PHE A 71 1.07 4.45 -13.48
N PHE A 72 -0.18 4.62 -13.91
CA PHE A 72 -1.08 3.49 -14.18
C PHE A 72 -0.63 2.64 -15.38
N ARG A 73 -0.08 3.25 -16.45
CA ARG A 73 0.50 2.48 -17.57
C ARG A 73 1.67 1.61 -17.12
N ARG A 74 2.54 2.15 -16.27
CA ARG A 74 3.65 1.39 -15.69
C ARG A 74 3.14 0.28 -14.79
N LEU A 75 2.13 0.55 -13.98
CA LEU A 75 1.50 -0.43 -13.12
C LEU A 75 0.89 -1.58 -13.94
N GLN A 76 0.22 -1.28 -15.04
CA GLN A 76 -0.27 -2.30 -15.97
C GLN A 76 0.86 -3.18 -16.50
N SER A 77 1.97 -2.58 -16.92
CA SER A 77 3.15 -3.32 -17.38
C SER A 77 3.75 -4.19 -16.28
N PHE A 78 3.81 -3.68 -15.07
CA PHE A 78 4.32 -4.40 -13.89
C PHE A 78 3.49 -5.65 -13.56
N PHE A 79 2.18 -5.60 -13.79
CA PHE A 79 1.27 -6.72 -13.56
C PHE A 79 1.08 -7.63 -14.79
N ALA A 80 1.57 -7.24 -15.98
CA ALA A 80 1.32 -7.97 -17.22
C ALA A 80 1.81 -9.42 -17.19
N ASP A 81 2.89 -9.70 -16.47
CA ASP A 81 3.48 -11.03 -16.33
C ASP A 81 2.98 -11.82 -15.12
N THR A 82 1.94 -11.30 -14.45
CA THR A 82 1.39 -11.94 -13.25
C THR A 82 0.52 -13.14 -13.66
N PRO A 83 0.80 -14.37 -13.18
CA PRO A 83 0.01 -15.55 -13.51
C PRO A 83 -1.34 -15.54 -12.78
N TYR A 84 -2.33 -14.88 -13.33
CA TYR A 84 -3.66 -14.69 -12.73
C TYR A 84 -4.35 -15.98 -12.29
N GLU A 85 -4.10 -17.09 -13.00
CA GLU A 85 -4.67 -18.39 -12.69
C GLU A 85 -4.24 -18.96 -11.33
N LEU A 86 -3.10 -18.49 -10.81
CA LEU A 86 -2.55 -18.92 -9.52
C LEU A 86 -2.97 -18.02 -8.35
N ILE A 87 -3.63 -16.90 -8.65
CA ILE A 87 -4.01 -15.91 -7.63
C ILE A 87 -5.48 -16.13 -7.25
N ARG A 88 -5.70 -16.50 -6.00
CA ARG A 88 -7.03 -16.80 -5.47
C ARG A 88 -7.91 -15.57 -5.27
N ASP A 89 -7.29 -14.44 -4.95
CA ASP A 89 -7.93 -13.15 -4.71
C ASP A 89 -7.11 -12.05 -5.39
N LEU A 90 -7.51 -11.69 -6.60
CA LEU A 90 -6.79 -10.72 -7.43
C LEU A 90 -6.85 -9.31 -6.86
N GLU A 91 -8.00 -8.90 -6.31
CA GLU A 91 -8.18 -7.57 -5.72
C GLU A 91 -7.22 -7.36 -4.55
N LEU A 92 -7.20 -8.31 -3.61
CA LEU A 92 -6.29 -8.31 -2.48
C LEU A 92 -4.82 -8.40 -2.93
N HIS A 93 -4.54 -9.14 -4.01
CA HIS A 93 -3.19 -9.23 -4.57
C HIS A 93 -2.70 -7.86 -5.07
N TYR A 94 -3.49 -7.16 -5.88
CA TYR A 94 -3.16 -5.81 -6.36
C TYR A 94 -2.98 -4.82 -5.22
N GLN A 95 -3.89 -4.84 -4.25
CA GLN A 95 -3.79 -4.03 -3.04
C GLN A 95 -2.47 -4.26 -2.29
N ASN A 96 -2.09 -5.51 -2.07
CA ASN A 96 -0.86 -5.88 -1.37
C ASN A 96 0.39 -5.45 -2.14
N VAL A 97 0.43 -5.66 -3.46
CA VAL A 97 1.57 -5.24 -4.28
C VAL A 97 1.75 -3.73 -4.24
N LEU A 98 0.67 -2.97 -4.41
CA LEU A 98 0.71 -1.51 -4.33
C LEU A 98 1.14 -1.03 -2.95
N PHE A 99 0.61 -1.64 -1.88
CA PHE A 99 1.03 -1.32 -0.53
C PHE A 99 2.54 -1.54 -0.35
N ILE A 100 3.07 -2.68 -0.82
CA ILE A 100 4.49 -3.00 -0.76
C ILE A 100 5.32 -1.99 -1.55
N VAL A 101 4.94 -1.70 -2.80
CA VAL A 101 5.63 -0.74 -3.66
C VAL A 101 5.67 0.65 -3.01
N PHE A 102 4.54 1.16 -2.53
CA PHE A 102 4.48 2.47 -1.89
C PHE A 102 5.26 2.55 -0.57
N LYS A 103 5.30 1.47 0.20
CA LYS A 103 6.16 1.37 1.39
C LYS A 103 7.64 1.42 1.04
N LEU A 104 8.06 0.72 0.00
CA LEU A 104 9.45 0.73 -0.50
C LEU A 104 9.88 2.11 -0.99
N ILE A 105 8.97 2.86 -1.58
CA ILE A 105 9.16 4.21 -2.04
C ILE A 105 9.33 5.19 -0.86
N GLY A 106 8.91 4.79 0.34
CA GLY A 106 8.96 5.63 1.54
C GLY A 106 7.77 6.55 1.71
N PHE A 107 6.72 6.38 0.94
CA PHE A 107 5.48 7.14 1.11
C PHE A 107 4.69 6.63 2.31
N TYR A 108 3.89 7.55 2.87
CA TYR A 108 2.90 7.18 3.86
C TYR A 108 1.74 6.47 3.17
N VAL A 109 1.60 5.19 3.42
CA VAL A 109 0.55 4.36 2.84
C VAL A 109 -0.18 3.57 3.92
N LYS A 110 -1.50 3.50 3.81
CA LYS A 110 -2.36 2.65 4.63
C LYS A 110 -3.25 1.81 3.71
N ALA A 111 -3.25 0.50 3.92
CA ALA A 111 -4.24 -0.40 3.38
C ALA A 111 -5.41 -0.53 4.37
N GLU A 112 -6.60 -0.82 3.86
CA GLU A 112 -7.82 -1.01 4.64
C GLU A 112 -8.07 0.14 5.64
N TYR A 113 -8.02 1.37 5.17
CA TYR A 113 -8.21 2.55 6.02
C TYR A 113 -9.68 2.71 6.42
N HIS A 114 -9.96 2.54 7.71
CA HIS A 114 -11.32 2.67 8.24
C HIS A 114 -11.72 4.13 8.40
N THR A 115 -12.91 4.45 7.89
CA THR A 115 -13.61 5.71 8.11
C THR A 115 -14.91 5.45 8.88
N SER A 116 -15.64 6.51 9.26
CA SER A 116 -16.97 6.38 9.87
C SER A 116 -18.01 5.75 8.93
N GLU A 117 -17.79 5.81 7.61
CA GLU A 117 -18.75 5.42 6.58
C GLU A 117 -18.34 4.17 5.80
N GLY A 118 -17.15 3.64 6.07
CA GLY A 118 -16.69 2.44 5.40
C GLY A 118 -15.20 2.21 5.51
N ARG A 119 -14.66 1.48 4.56
CA ARG A 119 -13.25 1.12 4.47
C ARG A 119 -12.72 1.46 3.09
N ILE A 120 -11.65 2.22 3.05
CA ILE A 120 -10.89 2.55 1.84
C ILE A 120 -9.86 1.45 1.63
N ASP A 121 -9.74 0.93 0.41
CA ASP A 121 -8.78 -0.16 0.12
C ASP A 121 -7.34 0.30 0.28
N LEU A 122 -6.99 1.48 -0.25
CA LEU A 122 -5.64 2.03 -0.13
C LEU A 122 -5.66 3.55 -0.09
N VAL A 123 -4.92 4.12 0.87
CA VAL A 123 -4.62 5.55 0.94
C VAL A 123 -3.12 5.76 0.82
N LEU A 124 -2.71 6.60 -0.11
CA LEU A 124 -1.32 7.03 -0.29
C LEU A 124 -1.23 8.54 -0.10
N GLN A 125 -0.31 8.98 0.73
CA GLN A 125 -0.06 10.40 0.98
C GLN A 125 1.37 10.77 0.61
N THR A 126 1.50 11.79 -0.22
CA THR A 126 2.74 12.48 -0.54
C THR A 126 2.73 13.88 0.08
N ASP A 127 3.79 14.65 -0.12
CA ASP A 127 3.84 16.04 0.35
C ASP A 127 2.82 16.95 -0.34
N LYS A 128 2.35 16.59 -1.55
CA LYS A 128 1.46 17.41 -2.37
C LYS A 128 0.07 16.83 -2.58
N PHE A 129 -0.05 15.51 -2.53
CA PHE A 129 -1.26 14.80 -2.92
C PHE A 129 -1.66 13.73 -1.92
N VAL A 130 -2.96 13.51 -1.80
CA VAL A 130 -3.54 12.32 -1.17
C VAL A 130 -4.26 11.54 -2.26
N TYR A 131 -3.85 10.29 -2.46
CA TYR A 131 -4.49 9.38 -3.39
C TYR A 131 -5.37 8.41 -2.61
N ILE A 132 -6.64 8.36 -2.97
CA ILE A 132 -7.63 7.43 -2.44
C ILE A 132 -7.91 6.43 -3.54
N MET A 133 -7.68 5.15 -3.25
CA MET A 133 -7.78 4.08 -4.24
C MET A 133 -8.80 3.05 -3.78
N GLU A 134 -9.73 2.73 -4.67
CA GLU A 134 -10.73 1.68 -4.52
C GLU A 134 -10.57 0.70 -5.68
N PHE A 135 -10.47 -0.59 -5.37
CA PHE A 135 -10.25 -1.63 -6.36
C PHE A 135 -11.55 -2.37 -6.67
N LYS A 136 -11.83 -2.58 -7.95
CA LYS A 136 -12.96 -3.37 -8.44
C LYS A 136 -12.48 -4.37 -9.48
N LEU A 137 -12.68 -5.63 -9.22
CA LEU A 137 -12.30 -6.69 -10.15
C LEU A 137 -13.36 -6.87 -11.25
N ASP A 138 -14.63 -6.95 -10.85
CA ASP A 138 -15.77 -7.20 -11.74
C ASP A 138 -16.67 -5.96 -11.90
N GLY A 139 -16.18 -4.77 -11.46
CA GLY A 139 -16.88 -3.51 -11.52
C GLY A 139 -16.26 -2.52 -12.50
N THR A 140 -16.84 -1.32 -12.58
CA THR A 140 -16.35 -0.23 -13.42
C THR A 140 -15.60 0.82 -12.60
N ALA A 141 -14.80 1.65 -13.28
CA ALA A 141 -14.14 2.80 -12.64
C ALA A 141 -15.16 3.80 -12.09
N GLU A 142 -16.30 3.95 -12.77
CA GLU A 142 -17.41 4.80 -12.35
C GLU A 142 -18.04 4.31 -11.04
N GLU A 143 -18.20 3.00 -10.87
CA GLU A 143 -18.70 2.40 -9.62
C GLU A 143 -17.73 2.61 -8.47
N ALA A 144 -16.43 2.47 -8.70
CA ALA A 144 -15.40 2.74 -7.70
C ALA A 144 -15.40 4.23 -7.29
N LEU A 145 -15.47 5.14 -8.26
CA LEU A 145 -15.55 6.57 -8.01
C LEU A 145 -16.84 6.96 -7.28
N LEU A 146 -17.97 6.35 -7.65
CA LEU A 146 -19.24 6.56 -6.98
C LEU A 146 -19.14 6.14 -5.50
N GLN A 147 -18.55 4.99 -5.21
CA GLN A 147 -18.33 4.51 -3.85
C GLN A 147 -17.47 5.50 -3.03
N ILE A 148 -16.37 6.01 -3.60
CA ILE A 148 -15.51 7.01 -2.95
C ILE A 148 -16.33 8.26 -2.58
N ASN A 149 -17.17 8.73 -3.48
CA ASN A 149 -17.98 9.93 -3.27
C ASN A 149 -19.12 9.70 -2.26
N GLU A 150 -19.91 8.63 -2.40
CA GLU A 150 -21.04 8.31 -1.51
C GLU A 150 -20.57 8.01 -0.08
N LYS A 151 -19.40 7.41 0.08
CA LYS A 151 -18.79 7.11 1.38
C LYS A 151 -17.93 8.24 1.93
N HIS A 152 -17.90 9.39 1.24
CA HIS A 152 -17.15 10.58 1.66
C HIS A 152 -15.70 10.27 2.07
N TYR A 153 -15.03 9.36 1.34
CA TYR A 153 -13.69 8.89 1.69
C TYR A 153 -12.62 9.99 1.68
N ALA A 154 -12.84 11.11 0.97
CA ALA A 154 -11.96 12.27 0.99
C ALA A 154 -12.07 13.12 2.26
N GLN A 155 -13.21 13.09 2.96
CA GLN A 155 -13.51 13.96 4.09
C GLN A 155 -12.45 13.95 5.21
N PRO A 156 -11.87 12.81 5.65
CA PRO A 156 -10.83 12.80 6.67
C PRO A 156 -9.56 13.56 6.28
N PHE A 157 -9.34 13.78 4.98
CA PHE A 157 -8.13 14.40 4.43
C PHE A 157 -8.34 15.87 4.07
N GLU A 158 -9.57 16.33 3.86
CA GLU A 158 -9.91 17.73 3.59
C GLU A 158 -9.57 18.63 4.79
N LEU A 159 -9.76 18.15 6.02
CA LEU A 159 -9.43 18.88 7.25
C LEU A 159 -7.93 19.03 7.50
N SER A 160 -7.09 18.18 6.92
CA SER A 160 -5.63 18.26 7.05
C SER A 160 -5.00 19.29 6.11
N LEU A 161 -5.72 19.74 5.09
CA LEU A 161 -5.30 20.78 4.14
C LEU A 161 -5.53 22.22 4.66
N ILE A 162 -6.24 22.38 5.78
CA ILE A 162 -6.57 23.69 6.35
C ILE A 162 -5.46 24.20 7.31
N HIS A 163 -4.44 23.42 7.58
CA HIS A 163 -3.37 23.74 8.52
C HIS A 163 -1.97 23.88 7.90
N ILE A 164 -1.90 24.37 6.65
CA ILE A 164 -0.61 24.79 6.06
C ILE A 164 -0.68 26.28 5.73
#